data_3ed22f93654c45ee219818871eea4be2
#
_entry.id   3ed22f93654c45ee219818871eea4be2
#
_cell.length_a   1.000
_cell.length_b   1.000
_cell.length_c   1.000
_cell.angle_alpha   90.00
_cell.angle_beta   90.00
_cell.angle_gamma   90.00
#
_symmetry.space_group_name_H-M   'P 1'
#
loop_
_entity.id
_entity.type
_entity.pdbx_description
1 polymer ?
#
loop_
_entity_poly.entity_id
_entity_poly.type
_entity_poly.pdbx_seq_one_letter_code
_entity_poly.pdbx_strand_id
1 'polypeptide(L)'
;MEELNLKALLADESFINYCKGYPAQDVAKWENWLQDHAQYRKEVEEQKRIVQTLAYHAAVTTVEDHYLRLKEQIAKKNKKTDTRFRISPWLKIAASLLLIGSLSYLMLRQSFLSEPDNHKQSVVIPGEDKALLTLADGSTISLDEVAVGTLALEGGVRVEKTKSGQLIYSVSESESSKRNASNTITTPKGGQYRLTLPDGSKAWLNASSTLHYPLHFEHNERRVKMTGEIYFEIAKMEKRQHGRVERIPFYVETAHQEIQVLGTHFNVNSYPDESGIVTTLLEGSVRVTSSLNGESILLRPGQQSFLDKHLVVSTADVEQQVAWTAGDFVFKSEPLTSILRKVSRWYDVDIVCPPHLGKLKFDGIVSRSQPLTAIMDMVEITGKAKLKLIERRIIVTD
;
A
#
# COMPACT_ATOMS: atom_id res chain seq x y z
N MET A 1 11.18 43.02 2.35
CA MET A 1 10.88 41.60 2.05
C MET A 1 10.56 40.95 3.39
N GLU A 2 9.28 40.75 3.69
CA GLU A 2 8.90 40.02 4.91
C GLU A 2 9.22 38.55 4.69
N GLU A 3 10.18 38.03 5.46
CA GLU A 3 10.42 36.61 5.54
C GLU A 3 9.17 35.91 6.08
N LEU A 4 8.72 34.85 5.40
CA LEU A 4 7.58 34.07 5.82
C LEU A 4 7.86 33.46 7.20
N ASN A 5 7.19 33.96 8.23
CA ASN A 5 7.34 33.41 9.59
C ASN A 5 6.47 32.16 9.73
N LEU A 6 7.07 30.98 9.53
CA LEU A 6 6.42 29.68 9.60
C LEU A 6 5.66 29.42 10.91
N LYS A 7 6.13 29.99 12.05
CA LYS A 7 5.43 29.86 13.34
C LYS A 7 4.16 30.73 13.39
N ALA A 8 4.16 31.86 12.68
CA ALA A 8 2.98 32.71 12.59
C ALA A 8 1.89 32.11 11.70
N LEU A 9 2.25 31.29 10.69
CA LEU A 9 1.27 30.58 9.87
C LEU A 9 0.37 29.65 10.67
N LEU A 10 0.92 28.92 11.63
CA LEU A 10 0.16 27.99 12.48
C LEU A 10 -0.79 28.70 13.46
N ALA A 11 -0.64 30.01 13.66
CA ALA A 11 -1.53 30.85 14.45
C ALA A 11 -2.55 31.63 13.59
N ASP A 12 -2.42 31.60 12.26
CA ASP A 12 -3.34 32.28 11.34
C ASP A 12 -4.56 31.40 11.05
N GLU A 13 -5.73 31.87 11.48
CA GLU A 13 -7.01 31.17 11.30
C GLU A 13 -7.32 30.94 9.81
N SER A 14 -7.00 31.89 8.92
CA SER A 14 -7.22 31.75 7.48
C SER A 14 -6.33 30.68 6.86
N PHE A 15 -5.11 30.48 7.40
CA PHE A 15 -4.22 29.40 6.99
C PHE A 15 -4.73 28.03 7.46
N ILE A 16 -5.22 27.95 8.71
CA ILE A 16 -5.82 26.71 9.23
C ILE A 16 -7.06 26.33 8.40
N ASN A 17 -7.88 27.30 8.02
CA ASN A 17 -9.04 27.10 7.15
C ASN A 17 -8.63 26.62 5.74
N TYR A 18 -7.60 27.21 5.16
CA TYR A 18 -6.99 26.73 3.91
C TYR A 18 -6.54 25.28 3.99
N CYS A 19 -5.87 24.89 5.10
CA CYS A 19 -5.43 23.51 5.34
C CYS A 19 -6.61 22.53 5.44
N LYS A 20 -7.76 22.97 5.96
CA LYS A 20 -9.00 22.19 6.08
C LYS A 20 -9.83 22.18 4.80
N GLY A 21 -9.53 23.03 3.82
CA GLY A 21 -10.24 23.12 2.56
C GLY A 21 -11.56 23.89 2.61
N TYR A 22 -11.84 24.66 3.68
CA TYR A 22 -13.02 25.52 3.81
C TYR A 22 -12.80 26.64 4.86
N PRO A 23 -13.51 27.79 4.77
CA PRO A 23 -14.43 28.19 3.70
C PRO A 23 -13.71 28.56 2.39
N ALA A 24 -14.42 28.54 1.28
CA ALA A 24 -13.86 28.76 -0.06
C ALA A 24 -13.10 30.09 -0.21
N GLN A 25 -13.47 31.12 0.54
CA GLN A 25 -12.79 32.42 0.54
C GLN A 25 -11.35 32.33 1.04
N ASP A 26 -11.10 31.58 2.11
CA ASP A 26 -9.75 31.42 2.67
C ASP A 26 -8.89 30.55 1.77
N VAL A 27 -9.49 29.51 1.14
CA VAL A 27 -8.81 28.67 0.16
C VAL A 27 -8.35 29.50 -1.04
N ALA A 28 -9.26 30.29 -1.63
CA ALA A 28 -8.93 31.15 -2.77
C ALA A 28 -7.88 32.23 -2.43
N LYS A 29 -7.94 32.81 -1.22
CA LYS A 29 -6.96 33.77 -0.72
C LYS A 29 -5.55 33.18 -0.71
N TRP A 30 -5.38 31.97 -0.16
CA TRP A 30 -4.09 31.33 -0.06
C TRP A 30 -3.58 30.77 -1.39
N GLU A 31 -4.46 30.28 -2.26
CA GLU A 31 -4.08 29.84 -3.62
C GLU A 31 -3.58 31.02 -4.47
N ASN A 32 -4.27 32.18 -4.42
CA ASN A 32 -3.80 33.39 -5.11
C ASN A 32 -2.46 33.88 -4.53
N TRP A 33 -2.32 33.89 -3.19
CA TRP A 33 -1.06 34.29 -2.57
C TRP A 33 0.10 33.38 -2.99
N LEU A 34 -0.14 32.07 -3.12
CA LEU A 34 0.87 31.09 -3.60
C LEU A 34 1.19 31.22 -5.08
N GLN A 35 0.32 31.81 -5.91
CA GLN A 35 0.64 32.13 -7.30
C GLN A 35 1.66 33.28 -7.37
N ASP A 36 1.48 34.28 -6.52
CA ASP A 36 2.38 35.46 -6.47
C ASP A 36 3.70 35.17 -5.72
N HIS A 37 3.72 34.13 -4.87
CA HIS A 37 4.85 33.78 -4.00
C HIS A 37 5.25 32.31 -4.15
N ALA A 38 5.48 31.86 -5.39
CA ALA A 38 5.75 30.47 -5.71
C ALA A 38 6.99 29.86 -5.00
N GLN A 39 7.94 30.70 -4.55
CA GLN A 39 9.13 30.27 -3.80
C GLN A 39 8.78 29.65 -2.44
N TYR A 40 7.64 30.01 -1.83
CA TYR A 40 7.21 29.48 -0.52
C TYR A 40 6.25 28.29 -0.60
N ARG A 41 5.97 27.79 -1.82
CA ARG A 41 5.00 26.70 -2.02
C ARG A 41 5.37 25.44 -1.24
N LYS A 42 6.65 25.08 -1.23
CA LYS A 42 7.13 23.87 -0.55
C LYS A 42 6.96 23.95 0.98
N GLU A 43 7.30 25.08 1.56
CA GLU A 43 7.19 25.34 2.99
C GLU A 43 5.73 25.38 3.45
N VAL A 44 4.85 26.00 2.67
CA VAL A 44 3.42 26.08 2.94
C VAL A 44 2.76 24.68 2.87
N GLU A 45 3.11 23.88 1.88
CA GLU A 45 2.60 22.49 1.76
C GLU A 45 3.08 21.59 2.92
N GLU A 46 4.30 21.78 3.39
CA GLU A 46 4.81 21.06 4.56
C GLU A 46 4.04 21.43 5.85
N GLN A 47 3.77 22.72 6.06
CA GLN A 47 2.95 23.17 7.20
C GLN A 47 1.49 22.71 7.08
N LYS A 48 0.94 22.68 5.87
CA LYS A 48 -0.40 22.14 5.61
C LYS A 48 -0.51 20.67 6.03
N ARG A 49 0.48 19.84 5.71
CA ARG A 49 0.52 18.43 6.15
C ARG A 49 0.53 18.31 7.68
N ILE A 50 1.30 19.16 8.37
CA ILE A 50 1.35 19.16 9.84
C ILE A 50 -0.03 19.49 10.43
N VAL A 51 -0.70 20.57 9.95
CA VAL A 51 -2.04 20.97 10.42
C VAL A 51 -3.07 19.86 10.17
N GLN A 52 -3.04 19.23 9.00
CA GLN A 52 -3.96 18.13 8.67
C GLN A 52 -3.75 16.91 9.58
N THR A 53 -2.50 16.58 9.89
CA THR A 53 -2.16 15.48 10.81
C THR A 53 -2.63 15.79 12.25
N LEU A 54 -2.40 17.01 12.73
CA LEU A 54 -2.84 17.44 14.06
C LEU A 54 -4.37 17.50 14.18
N ALA A 55 -5.06 17.97 13.13
CA ALA A 55 -6.53 17.99 13.09
C ALA A 55 -7.14 16.59 13.15
N TYR A 56 -6.50 15.62 12.49
CA TYR A 56 -6.90 14.22 12.55
C TYR A 56 -6.77 13.66 13.98
N HIS A 57 -5.62 13.86 14.63
CA HIS A 57 -5.42 13.40 16.01
C HIS A 57 -6.37 14.08 17.01
N ALA A 58 -6.67 15.37 16.85
CA ALA A 58 -7.63 16.08 17.68
C ALA A 58 -9.06 15.55 17.51
N ALA A 59 -9.46 15.18 16.30
CA ALA A 59 -10.77 14.58 16.03
C ALA A 59 -10.94 13.21 16.69
N VAL A 60 -9.89 12.38 16.68
CA VAL A 60 -9.89 11.05 17.32
C VAL A 60 -10.03 11.17 18.84
N THR A 61 -9.30 12.08 19.49
CA THR A 61 -9.38 12.28 20.95
C THR A 61 -10.74 12.83 21.39
N THR A 62 -11.40 13.65 20.57
CA THR A 62 -12.74 14.22 20.89
C THR A 62 -13.83 13.14 20.86
N VAL A 63 -13.72 12.14 20.01
CA VAL A 63 -14.68 11.00 19.94
C VAL A 63 -14.59 10.15 21.20
N GLU A 64 -13.40 9.91 21.72
CA GLU A 64 -13.16 9.10 22.93
C GLU A 64 -13.72 9.80 24.19
N ASP A 65 -13.55 11.11 24.31
CA ASP A 65 -14.13 11.94 25.40
C ASP A 65 -15.67 11.96 25.35
N HIS A 66 -16.28 12.01 24.18
CA HIS A 66 -17.73 11.93 24.03
C HIS A 66 -18.28 10.56 24.42
N TYR A 67 -17.58 9.49 24.07
CA TYR A 67 -17.96 8.13 24.46
C TYR A 67 -17.93 7.93 25.97
N LEU A 68 -16.90 8.44 26.65
CA LEU A 68 -16.76 8.37 28.10
C LEU A 68 -17.86 9.18 28.82
N ARG A 69 -18.21 10.36 28.34
CA ARG A 69 -19.30 11.19 28.89
C ARG A 69 -20.67 10.55 28.72
N LEU A 70 -20.94 9.90 27.57
CA LEU A 70 -22.17 9.15 27.35
C LEU A 70 -22.28 7.95 28.31
N LYS A 71 -21.19 7.23 28.55
CA LYS A 71 -21.14 6.09 29.50
C LYS A 71 -21.42 6.54 30.93
N GLU A 72 -20.93 7.69 31.37
CA GLU A 72 -21.24 8.28 32.68
C GLU A 72 -22.70 8.71 32.80
N GLN A 73 -23.30 9.28 31.75
CA GLN A 73 -24.70 9.70 31.76
C GLN A 73 -25.66 8.48 31.84
N ILE A 74 -25.33 7.38 31.19
CA ILE A 74 -26.11 6.13 31.30
C ILE A 74 -26.00 5.54 32.70
N ALA A 75 -24.83 5.58 33.35
CA ALA A 75 -24.61 5.09 34.70
C ALA A 75 -25.38 5.91 35.75
N LYS A 76 -25.55 7.21 35.54
CA LYS A 76 -26.31 8.11 36.45
C LYS A 76 -27.83 7.97 36.37
N LYS A 77 -28.39 7.43 35.29
CA LYS A 77 -29.83 7.27 35.05
C LYS A 77 -30.45 6.07 35.76
N ASN A 78 -29.66 5.17 36.34
CA ASN A 78 -30.12 3.93 36.98
C ASN A 78 -30.28 4.01 38.52
N LYS A 79 -30.32 5.21 39.10
CA LYS A 79 -30.65 5.37 40.52
C LYS A 79 -32.01 6.06 40.69
N LYS A 80 -33.07 5.29 40.96
CA LYS A 80 -34.36 5.63 41.62
C LYS A 80 -35.26 4.39 41.59
N THR A 81 -36.05 4.02 42.58
CA THR A 81 -36.65 4.60 43.78
C THR A 81 -37.16 3.47 44.68
N ASP A 82 -36.92 3.57 45.98
CA ASP A 82 -37.49 2.70 46.99
C ASP A 82 -38.98 3.03 47.26
N THR A 83 -39.87 2.14 46.93
CA THR A 83 -41.24 2.12 47.47
C THR A 83 -41.48 0.81 48.16
N ARG A 84 -41.56 0.82 49.51
CA ARG A 84 -41.77 -0.35 50.34
C ARG A 84 -43.23 -0.77 50.29
N PHE A 85 -43.54 -1.85 49.52
CA PHE A 85 -44.79 -2.59 49.65
C PHE A 85 -44.57 -3.80 50.58
N ARG A 86 -45.36 -3.90 51.67
CA ARG A 86 -45.34 -5.04 52.58
C ARG A 86 -46.13 -6.21 51.92
N ILE A 87 -45.41 -7.18 51.38
CA ILE A 87 -45.99 -8.40 50.77
C ILE A 87 -45.87 -9.55 51.77
N SER A 88 -46.94 -10.36 51.88
CA SER A 88 -47.05 -11.56 52.73
C SER A 88 -45.88 -12.54 52.51
N PRO A 89 -45.31 -13.19 53.54
CA PRO A 89 -44.11 -14.03 53.43
C PRO A 89 -44.27 -15.18 52.45
N TRP A 90 -45.48 -15.75 52.30
CA TRP A 90 -45.73 -16.82 51.33
C TRP A 90 -45.68 -16.40 49.87
N LEU A 91 -46.08 -15.16 49.57
CA LEU A 91 -45.94 -14.57 48.24
C LEU A 91 -44.49 -14.31 47.87
N LYS A 92 -43.62 -14.06 48.85
CA LYS A 92 -42.18 -13.84 48.64
C LYS A 92 -41.49 -15.15 48.24
N ILE A 93 -41.90 -16.28 48.80
CA ILE A 93 -41.34 -17.61 48.45
C ILE A 93 -41.77 -18.02 47.05
N ALA A 94 -43.01 -17.82 46.66
CA ALA A 94 -43.50 -18.10 45.33
C ALA A 94 -42.86 -17.21 44.25
N ALA A 95 -42.69 -15.91 44.57
CA ALA A 95 -42.02 -14.97 43.67
C ALA A 95 -40.52 -15.24 43.52
N SER A 96 -39.83 -15.72 44.59
CA SER A 96 -38.44 -16.09 44.50
C SER A 96 -38.20 -17.35 43.67
N LEU A 97 -39.08 -18.36 43.75
CA LEU A 97 -39.02 -19.58 42.93
C LEU A 97 -39.30 -19.28 41.45
N LEU A 98 -40.25 -18.37 41.15
CA LEU A 98 -40.51 -17.91 39.78
C LEU A 98 -39.36 -17.06 39.22
N LEU A 99 -38.72 -16.23 40.04
CA LEU A 99 -37.56 -15.45 39.65
C LEU A 99 -36.34 -16.35 39.38
N ILE A 100 -36.09 -17.33 40.25
CA ILE A 100 -35.00 -18.29 40.05
C ILE A 100 -35.28 -19.17 38.82
N GLY A 101 -36.51 -19.64 38.62
CA GLY A 101 -36.90 -20.40 37.45
C GLY A 101 -36.81 -19.59 36.14
N SER A 102 -37.26 -18.32 36.16
CA SER A 102 -37.16 -17.44 35.00
C SER A 102 -35.72 -17.01 34.71
N LEU A 103 -34.89 -16.78 35.73
CA LEU A 103 -33.51 -16.46 35.59
C LEU A 103 -32.68 -17.67 35.08
N SER A 104 -32.99 -18.85 35.60
CA SER A 104 -32.40 -20.11 35.09
C SER A 104 -32.85 -20.41 33.66
N TYR A 105 -34.11 -20.17 33.31
CA TYR A 105 -34.62 -20.29 31.94
C TYR A 105 -33.97 -19.26 31.01
N LEU A 106 -33.82 -18.02 31.45
CA LEU A 106 -33.10 -16.96 30.68
C LEU A 106 -31.62 -17.27 30.51
N MET A 107 -30.95 -17.79 31.55
CA MET A 107 -29.58 -18.24 31.47
C MET A 107 -29.40 -19.46 30.55
N LEU A 108 -30.28 -20.48 30.67
CA LEU A 108 -30.26 -21.58 29.72
C LEU A 108 -30.57 -21.13 28.30
N ARG A 109 -31.57 -20.27 28.11
CA ARG A 109 -31.89 -19.71 26.79
C ARG A 109 -30.75 -18.87 26.20
N GLN A 110 -30.04 -18.06 27.02
CA GLN A 110 -28.84 -17.34 26.61
C GLN A 110 -27.71 -18.29 26.27
N SER A 111 -27.52 -19.40 26.99
CA SER A 111 -26.50 -20.40 26.69
C SER A 111 -26.80 -21.18 25.40
N PHE A 112 -28.10 -21.37 25.04
CA PHE A 112 -28.51 -22.01 23.80
C PHE A 112 -28.58 -21.04 22.58
N LEU A 113 -28.68 -19.73 22.83
CA LEU A 113 -28.73 -18.70 21.77
C LEU A 113 -27.41 -17.93 21.61
N SER A 114 -26.52 -18.05 22.57
CA SER A 114 -25.14 -17.61 22.44
C SER A 114 -24.33 -18.80 21.92
N GLU A 115 -24.40 -19.09 20.62
CA GLU A 115 -23.19 -19.51 19.98
C GLU A 115 -22.17 -18.38 20.35
N PRO A 116 -21.07 -18.70 21.02
CA PRO A 116 -20.03 -17.70 21.15
C PRO A 116 -19.64 -17.35 19.71
N ASP A 117 -20.03 -16.17 19.27
CA ASP A 117 -19.46 -15.50 18.10
C ASP A 117 -17.99 -15.26 18.45
N ASN A 118 -17.28 -16.36 18.65
CA ASN A 118 -15.85 -16.43 18.83
C ASN A 118 -15.19 -16.24 17.45
N HIS A 119 -15.77 -15.32 16.66
CA HIS A 119 -15.01 -14.65 15.64
C HIS A 119 -13.93 -13.87 16.41
N LYS A 120 -12.80 -14.55 16.69
CA LYS A 120 -11.53 -13.87 16.78
C LYS A 120 -11.51 -13.03 15.51
N GLN A 121 -11.91 -11.75 15.62
CA GLN A 121 -11.64 -10.79 14.56
C GLN A 121 -10.13 -10.87 14.38
N SER A 122 -9.72 -11.62 13.37
CA SER A 122 -8.31 -11.66 12.99
C SER A 122 -7.99 -10.22 12.61
N VAL A 123 -7.25 -9.54 13.47
CA VAL A 123 -6.84 -8.15 13.23
C VAL A 123 -6.05 -8.19 11.93
N VAL A 124 -6.63 -7.65 10.88
CA VAL A 124 -5.96 -7.51 9.59
C VAL A 124 -4.99 -6.34 9.71
N ILE A 125 -3.71 -6.67 9.81
CA ILE A 125 -2.63 -5.69 9.86
C ILE A 125 -2.21 -5.29 8.44
N PRO A 126 -1.71 -4.05 8.25
CA PRO A 126 -1.08 -3.64 6.99
C PRO A 126 0.10 -4.52 6.63
N GLY A 127 0.45 -4.53 5.36
CA GLY A 127 1.67 -5.18 4.88
C GLY A 127 2.94 -4.52 5.43
N GLU A 128 4.05 -5.23 5.32
CA GLU A 128 5.36 -4.85 5.84
C GLU A 128 6.50 -5.21 4.86
N ASP A 129 7.74 -4.85 5.19
CA ASP A 129 8.91 -5.24 4.40
C ASP A 129 9.22 -6.73 4.64
N LYS A 130 8.75 -7.58 3.71
CA LYS A 130 8.81 -9.04 3.79
C LYS A 130 9.07 -9.64 2.42
N ALA A 131 10.08 -10.50 2.32
CA ALA A 131 10.39 -11.22 1.10
C ALA A 131 11.14 -12.54 1.34
N LEU A 132 11.02 -13.45 0.40
CA LEU A 132 11.77 -14.69 0.32
C LEU A 132 12.83 -14.57 -0.78
N LEU A 133 14.10 -14.77 -0.42
CA LEU A 133 15.20 -14.86 -1.37
C LEU A 133 15.48 -16.34 -1.64
N THR A 134 15.36 -16.75 -2.91
CA THR A 134 15.79 -18.07 -3.39
C THR A 134 17.12 -17.91 -4.09
N LEU A 135 18.12 -18.61 -3.61
CA LEU A 135 19.49 -18.62 -4.13
C LEU A 135 19.62 -19.55 -5.34
N ALA A 136 20.74 -19.45 -6.07
CA ALA A 136 20.99 -20.26 -7.27
C ALA A 136 21.10 -21.78 -7.00
N ASP A 137 21.37 -22.17 -5.76
CA ASP A 137 21.37 -23.58 -5.32
C ASP A 137 19.97 -24.10 -4.95
N GLY A 138 18.95 -23.24 -5.00
CA GLY A 138 17.57 -23.52 -4.63
C GLY A 138 17.28 -23.34 -3.14
N SER A 139 18.25 -22.99 -2.30
CA SER A 139 18.02 -22.67 -0.90
C SER A 139 17.22 -21.36 -0.77
N THR A 140 16.44 -21.24 0.31
CA THR A 140 15.57 -20.09 0.53
C THR A 140 15.89 -19.40 1.86
N ILE A 141 15.85 -18.06 1.86
CA ILE A 141 16.12 -17.21 3.01
C ILE A 141 14.95 -16.25 3.21
N SER A 142 14.29 -16.30 4.38
CA SER A 142 13.28 -15.31 4.76
C SER A 142 13.95 -14.00 5.18
N LEU A 143 13.75 -12.94 4.41
CA LEU A 143 14.47 -11.68 4.60
C LEU A 143 13.96 -10.85 5.79
N ASP A 144 12.76 -11.11 6.27
CA ASP A 144 12.19 -10.53 7.48
C ASP A 144 12.80 -11.15 8.76
N GLU A 145 13.14 -12.43 8.73
CA GLU A 145 13.61 -13.18 9.91
C GLU A 145 15.14 -13.13 10.11
N VAL A 146 15.90 -12.92 9.02
CA VAL A 146 17.37 -12.95 9.10
C VAL A 146 17.95 -11.65 9.65
N ALA A 147 19.03 -11.79 10.42
CA ALA A 147 19.79 -10.67 10.95
C ALA A 147 20.51 -9.87 9.84
N VAL A 148 20.85 -8.62 10.16
CA VAL A 148 21.72 -7.79 9.32
C VAL A 148 23.11 -8.44 9.17
N GLY A 149 23.66 -8.42 7.97
CA GLY A 149 24.98 -8.96 7.64
C GLY A 149 25.01 -9.82 6.39
N THR A 150 26.06 -10.60 6.23
CA THR A 150 26.24 -11.49 5.08
C THR A 150 25.26 -12.66 5.16
N LEU A 151 24.44 -12.83 4.13
CA LEU A 151 23.45 -13.89 4.02
C LEU A 151 23.97 -15.08 3.23
N ALA A 152 24.73 -14.82 2.16
CA ALA A 152 25.26 -15.84 1.28
C ALA A 152 26.55 -15.37 0.58
N LEU A 153 27.37 -16.36 0.18
CA LEU A 153 28.49 -16.19 -0.74
C LEU A 153 28.26 -17.16 -1.91
N GLU A 154 27.91 -16.63 -3.07
CA GLU A 154 27.53 -17.43 -4.22
C GLU A 154 28.15 -16.89 -5.50
N GLY A 155 28.78 -17.80 -6.31
CA GLY A 155 29.31 -17.42 -7.60
C GLY A 155 30.33 -16.27 -7.59
N GLY A 156 31.05 -16.06 -6.46
CA GLY A 156 31.93 -14.92 -6.27
C GLY A 156 31.22 -13.62 -5.90
N VAL A 157 29.92 -13.68 -5.57
CA VAL A 157 29.13 -12.55 -5.11
C VAL A 157 28.72 -12.74 -3.66
N ARG A 158 28.94 -11.71 -2.86
CA ARG A 158 28.47 -11.64 -1.48
C ARG A 158 27.09 -10.95 -1.46
N VAL A 159 26.13 -11.62 -0.85
CA VAL A 159 24.78 -11.11 -0.61
C VAL A 159 24.68 -10.63 0.83
N GLU A 160 24.38 -9.38 1.04
CA GLU A 160 24.34 -8.77 2.38
C GLU A 160 23.00 -8.06 2.60
N LYS A 161 22.44 -8.21 3.83
CA LYS A 161 21.33 -7.41 4.31
C LYS A 161 21.87 -6.23 5.11
N THR A 162 21.52 -5.02 4.70
CA THR A 162 21.93 -3.78 5.38
C THR A 162 21.11 -3.52 6.64
N LYS A 163 21.56 -2.55 7.46
CA LYS A 163 20.79 -2.06 8.63
C LYS A 163 19.43 -1.46 8.25
N SER A 164 19.28 -0.95 7.03
CA SER A 164 18.01 -0.48 6.49
C SER A 164 17.14 -1.59 5.89
N GLY A 165 17.52 -2.86 6.04
CA GLY A 165 16.79 -4.02 5.54
C GLY A 165 16.98 -4.31 4.05
N GLN A 166 17.75 -3.52 3.31
CA GLN A 166 17.97 -3.68 1.87
C GLN A 166 19.00 -4.78 1.59
N LEU A 167 18.80 -5.51 0.47
CA LEU A 167 19.82 -6.41 -0.08
C LEU A 167 20.81 -5.62 -0.94
N ILE A 168 22.10 -5.90 -0.73
CA ILE A 168 23.21 -5.40 -1.54
C ILE A 168 24.04 -6.56 -2.03
N TYR A 169 24.50 -6.46 -3.27
CA TYR A 169 25.39 -7.41 -3.92
C TYR A 169 26.77 -6.79 -4.06
N SER A 170 27.81 -7.49 -3.57
CA SER A 170 29.20 -7.08 -3.74
C SER A 170 30.03 -8.23 -4.31
N VAL A 171 30.84 -7.92 -5.34
CA VAL A 171 31.70 -8.92 -5.99
C VAL A 171 32.85 -9.23 -5.04
N SER A 172 33.07 -10.53 -4.77
CA SER A 172 34.26 -11.03 -4.03
C SER A 172 35.31 -11.44 -5.04
N GLU A 173 36.54 -10.95 -4.90
CA GLU A 173 37.63 -11.19 -5.85
C GLU A 173 38.11 -12.66 -5.91
N SER A 174 37.55 -13.59 -5.13
CA SER A 174 38.21 -14.88 -4.88
C SER A 174 37.64 -16.11 -5.57
N GLU A 175 36.57 -16.04 -6.41
CA GLU A 175 36.12 -17.24 -7.11
C GLU A 175 35.51 -16.97 -8.51
N SER A 176 36.20 -17.46 -9.54
CA SER A 176 35.68 -17.57 -10.91
C SER A 176 34.77 -18.80 -11.03
N SER A 177 33.55 -18.77 -10.49
CA SER A 177 32.68 -19.94 -10.64
C SER A 177 31.20 -19.56 -10.83
N LYS A 178 30.62 -20.17 -11.85
CA LYS A 178 29.20 -20.14 -12.23
C LYS A 178 28.69 -18.78 -12.74
N ARG A 179 29.14 -18.39 -13.92
CA ARG A 179 28.64 -17.22 -14.68
C ARG A 179 27.11 -17.21 -14.90
N ASN A 180 26.43 -18.34 -14.71
CA ASN A 180 24.99 -18.49 -14.96
C ASN A 180 24.15 -18.60 -13.67
N ALA A 181 24.71 -18.25 -12.51
CA ALA A 181 23.95 -18.26 -11.25
C ALA A 181 22.94 -17.12 -11.23
N SER A 182 21.72 -17.41 -10.82
CA SER A 182 20.62 -16.44 -10.73
C SER A 182 19.86 -16.61 -9.44
N ASN A 183 19.43 -15.51 -8.85
CA ASN A 183 18.60 -15.48 -7.67
C ASN A 183 17.16 -15.03 -8.00
N THR A 184 16.25 -15.42 -7.15
CA THR A 184 14.86 -14.98 -7.23
C THR A 184 14.43 -14.37 -5.91
N ILE A 185 13.88 -13.16 -5.95
CA ILE A 185 13.23 -12.55 -4.80
C ILE A 185 11.72 -12.53 -5.02
N THR A 186 10.96 -12.96 -4.00
CA THR A 186 9.49 -13.01 -4.05
C THR A 186 8.91 -12.33 -2.81
N THR A 187 8.00 -11.40 -3.01
CA THR A 187 7.19 -10.81 -1.94
C THR A 187 5.86 -11.56 -1.86
N PRO A 188 5.43 -12.01 -0.67
CA PRO A 188 4.12 -12.58 -0.48
C PRO A 188 3.02 -11.50 -0.53
N LYS A 189 1.75 -11.91 -0.42
CA LYS A 189 0.69 -10.98 -0.03
C LYS A 189 1.05 -10.33 1.30
N GLY A 190 0.78 -9.04 1.46
CA GLY A 190 1.19 -8.26 2.63
C GLY A 190 2.69 -7.99 2.73
N GLY A 191 3.48 -8.32 1.70
CA GLY A 191 4.92 -8.06 1.67
C GLY A 191 5.28 -7.03 0.61
N GLN A 192 6.30 -6.23 0.87
CA GLN A 192 7.01 -5.44 -0.13
C GLN A 192 8.50 -5.55 0.14
N TYR A 193 9.34 -5.26 -0.84
CA TYR A 193 10.78 -5.28 -0.61
C TYR A 193 11.55 -4.37 -1.56
N ARG A 194 12.73 -3.93 -1.10
CA ARG A 194 13.62 -3.07 -1.88
C ARG A 194 15.00 -3.71 -1.96
N LEU A 195 15.58 -3.78 -3.17
CA LEU A 195 16.92 -4.32 -3.35
C LEU A 195 17.73 -3.47 -4.34
N THR A 196 19.05 -3.57 -4.21
CA THR A 196 19.99 -3.07 -5.20
C THR A 196 20.55 -4.28 -5.96
N LEU A 197 20.40 -4.29 -7.28
CA LEU A 197 20.89 -5.34 -8.18
C LEU A 197 22.42 -5.29 -8.31
N PRO A 198 23.06 -6.37 -8.82
CA PRO A 198 24.52 -6.44 -8.99
C PRO A 198 25.14 -5.33 -9.86
N ASP A 199 24.36 -4.71 -10.74
CA ASP A 199 24.78 -3.59 -11.59
C ASP A 199 24.57 -2.21 -10.94
N GLY A 200 24.10 -2.16 -9.69
CA GLY A 200 23.76 -0.92 -8.97
C GLY A 200 22.37 -0.36 -9.28
N SER A 201 21.61 -0.99 -10.18
CA SER A 201 20.20 -0.67 -10.39
C SER A 201 19.39 -1.02 -9.16
N LYS A 202 18.28 -0.26 -8.93
CA LYS A 202 17.40 -0.52 -7.78
C LYS A 202 16.04 -1.01 -8.23
N ALA A 203 15.46 -1.91 -7.46
CA ALA A 203 14.13 -2.44 -7.69
C ALA A 203 13.32 -2.42 -6.39
N TRP A 204 12.07 -1.96 -6.48
CA TRP A 204 11.06 -2.03 -5.39
C TRP A 204 9.99 -3.00 -5.85
N LEU A 205 9.79 -4.06 -5.10
CA LEU A 205 8.75 -5.05 -5.34
C LEU A 205 7.54 -4.72 -4.48
N ASN A 206 6.38 -4.59 -5.11
CA ASN A 206 5.10 -4.50 -4.41
C ASN A 206 4.64 -5.90 -3.95
N ALA A 207 3.52 -5.99 -3.23
CA ALA A 207 2.99 -7.26 -2.72
C ALA A 207 2.68 -8.25 -3.87
N SER A 208 2.94 -9.54 -3.62
CA SER A 208 2.73 -10.63 -4.60
C SER A 208 3.54 -10.45 -5.88
N SER A 209 4.80 -10.04 -5.78
CA SER A 209 5.69 -9.81 -6.91
C SER A 209 6.93 -10.70 -6.85
N THR A 210 7.48 -11.01 -8.01
CA THR A 210 8.70 -11.83 -8.13
C THR A 210 9.65 -11.18 -9.12
N LEU A 211 10.93 -11.16 -8.77
CA LEU A 211 12.02 -10.72 -9.64
C LEU A 211 13.08 -11.82 -9.70
N HIS A 212 13.38 -12.30 -10.91
CA HIS A 212 14.46 -13.23 -11.20
C HIS A 212 15.58 -12.47 -11.91
N TYR A 213 16.81 -12.56 -11.41
CA TYR A 213 17.96 -11.79 -11.89
C TYR A 213 19.26 -12.59 -11.74
N PRO A 214 20.24 -12.42 -12.67
CA PRO A 214 21.53 -13.09 -12.59
C PRO A 214 22.42 -12.42 -11.52
N LEU A 215 23.31 -13.20 -10.91
CA LEU A 215 24.36 -12.66 -10.02
C LEU A 215 25.41 -11.84 -10.78
N HIS A 216 25.62 -12.17 -12.07
CA HIS A 216 26.48 -11.45 -12.99
C HIS A 216 25.72 -11.15 -14.27
N PHE A 217 25.59 -9.88 -14.62
CA PHE A 217 25.05 -9.50 -15.93
C PHE A 217 26.07 -9.74 -17.05
N GLU A 218 25.57 -9.99 -18.25
CA GLU A 218 26.42 -10.14 -19.42
C GLU A 218 27.07 -8.80 -19.83
N HIS A 219 28.17 -8.88 -20.57
CA HIS A 219 28.92 -7.69 -20.99
C HIS A 219 28.16 -6.78 -21.96
N ASN A 220 27.18 -7.32 -22.69
CA ASN A 220 26.48 -6.61 -23.77
C ASN A 220 25.05 -6.25 -23.42
N GLU A 221 24.44 -6.93 -22.42
CA GLU A 221 23.08 -6.67 -21.98
C GLU A 221 22.89 -7.05 -20.51
N ARG A 222 21.86 -6.48 -19.89
CA ARG A 222 21.44 -6.80 -18.54
C ARG A 222 19.97 -7.24 -18.61
N ARG A 223 19.66 -8.44 -18.15
CA ARG A 223 18.33 -9.02 -18.31
C ARG A 223 17.77 -9.55 -17.01
N VAL A 224 16.52 -9.21 -16.71
CA VAL A 224 15.77 -9.71 -15.56
C VAL A 224 14.38 -10.15 -16.01
N LYS A 225 13.74 -11.04 -15.22
CA LYS A 225 12.35 -11.48 -15.45
C LYS A 225 11.51 -11.13 -14.23
N MET A 226 10.26 -10.71 -14.46
CA MET A 226 9.37 -10.34 -13.37
C MET A 226 7.93 -10.82 -13.56
N THR A 227 7.23 -10.90 -12.42
CA THR A 227 5.77 -10.94 -12.32
C THR A 227 5.30 -10.01 -11.22
N GLY A 228 4.04 -9.58 -11.24
CA GLY A 228 3.52 -8.64 -10.25
C GLY A 228 3.83 -7.19 -10.59
N GLU A 229 4.12 -6.36 -9.61
CA GLU A 229 4.40 -4.94 -9.80
C GLU A 229 5.76 -4.56 -9.21
N ILE A 230 6.61 -3.97 -10.06
CA ILE A 230 7.95 -3.55 -9.68
C ILE A 230 8.25 -2.17 -10.26
N TYR A 231 8.75 -1.30 -9.39
CA TYR A 231 9.34 -0.01 -9.77
C TYR A 231 10.85 -0.15 -9.89
N PHE A 232 11.42 0.41 -10.96
CA PHE A 232 12.85 0.31 -11.28
C PHE A 232 13.49 1.68 -11.38
N GLU A 233 14.70 1.81 -10.82
CA GLU A 233 15.68 2.86 -11.10
C GLU A 233 16.92 2.20 -11.72
N ILE A 234 17.05 2.26 -13.03
CA ILE A 234 18.12 1.57 -13.75
C ILE A 234 19.36 2.44 -13.84
N ALA A 235 20.50 1.91 -13.38
CA ALA A 235 21.79 2.54 -13.48
C ALA A 235 22.24 2.68 -14.94
N LYS A 236 22.79 3.85 -15.31
CA LYS A 236 23.40 4.05 -16.63
C LYS A 236 24.74 3.33 -16.65
N MET A 237 24.89 2.37 -17.56
CA MET A 237 26.15 1.65 -17.79
C MET A 237 26.63 1.85 -19.21
N GLU A 238 27.93 2.04 -19.36
CA GLU A 238 28.60 2.29 -20.65
C GLU A 238 29.74 1.31 -20.85
N LYS A 239 29.95 0.90 -22.10
CA LYS A 239 31.13 0.17 -22.54
C LYS A 239 31.87 0.98 -23.60
N ARG A 240 33.19 0.88 -23.61
CA ARG A 240 34.01 1.42 -24.69
C ARG A 240 34.36 0.30 -25.66
N GLN A 241 33.92 0.44 -26.90
CA GLN A 241 34.22 -0.50 -27.97
C GLN A 241 34.61 0.25 -29.24
N HIS A 242 35.74 -0.08 -29.82
CA HIS A 242 36.28 0.58 -31.05
C HIS A 242 36.35 2.10 -30.97
N GLY A 243 36.70 2.65 -29.79
CA GLY A 243 36.79 4.10 -29.56
C GLY A 243 35.45 4.82 -29.38
N ARG A 244 34.34 4.11 -29.43
CA ARG A 244 32.98 4.65 -29.18
C ARG A 244 32.48 4.23 -27.79
N VAL A 245 31.73 5.15 -27.17
CA VAL A 245 31.02 4.85 -25.93
C VAL A 245 29.61 4.40 -26.30
N GLU A 246 29.26 3.18 -25.91
CA GLU A 246 27.93 2.61 -26.14
C GLU A 246 27.28 2.31 -24.78
N ARG A 247 25.98 2.60 -24.66
CA ARG A 247 25.23 2.24 -23.47
C ARG A 247 24.84 0.78 -23.49
N ILE A 248 25.04 0.09 -22.36
CA ILE A 248 24.64 -1.30 -22.17
C ILE A 248 23.14 -1.33 -21.84
N PRO A 249 22.29 -1.93 -22.67
CA PRO A 249 20.85 -1.98 -22.43
C PRO A 249 20.50 -2.85 -21.22
N PHE A 250 19.36 -2.50 -20.57
CA PHE A 250 18.73 -3.29 -19.53
C PHE A 250 17.36 -3.75 -20.04
N TYR A 251 17.08 -5.04 -19.91
CA TYR A 251 15.84 -5.67 -20.36
C TYR A 251 15.05 -6.18 -19.16
N VAL A 252 13.74 -5.89 -19.13
CA VAL A 252 12.79 -6.48 -18.20
C VAL A 252 11.80 -7.33 -19.01
N GLU A 253 11.78 -8.63 -18.72
CA GLU A 253 10.84 -9.57 -19.32
C GLU A 253 9.65 -9.81 -18.39
N THR A 254 8.46 -9.78 -18.96
CA THR A 254 7.20 -10.23 -18.32
C THR A 254 6.60 -11.38 -19.15
N ALA A 255 5.42 -11.86 -18.78
CA ALA A 255 4.76 -12.94 -19.53
C ALA A 255 4.50 -12.59 -21.01
N HIS A 256 4.22 -11.31 -21.34
CA HIS A 256 3.74 -10.92 -22.66
C HIS A 256 4.44 -9.69 -23.24
N GLN A 257 5.46 -9.15 -22.58
CA GLN A 257 6.24 -8.03 -23.13
C GLN A 257 7.69 -8.05 -22.68
N GLU A 258 8.53 -7.46 -23.51
CA GLU A 258 9.92 -7.11 -23.21
C GLU A 258 10.05 -5.58 -23.15
N ILE A 259 10.72 -5.09 -22.13
CA ILE A 259 10.96 -3.66 -21.88
C ILE A 259 12.46 -3.41 -21.96
N GLN A 260 12.90 -2.53 -22.87
CA GLN A 260 14.29 -2.14 -23.04
C GLN A 260 14.53 -0.71 -22.60
N VAL A 261 15.54 -0.50 -21.75
CA VAL A 261 15.95 0.80 -21.24
C VAL A 261 17.46 0.98 -21.21
N LEU A 262 17.94 2.24 -21.08
CA LEU A 262 19.36 2.58 -21.04
C LEU A 262 19.78 3.33 -19.76
N GLY A 263 18.83 3.54 -18.80
CA GLY A 263 19.04 4.33 -17.58
C GLY A 263 17.81 5.20 -17.33
N THR A 264 16.84 4.66 -16.63
CA THR A 264 15.42 5.05 -16.71
C THR A 264 14.75 4.75 -15.38
N HIS A 265 13.78 5.59 -14.99
CA HIS A 265 12.88 5.36 -13.86
C HIS A 265 11.49 5.01 -14.40
N PHE A 266 10.97 3.80 -14.07
CA PHE A 266 9.70 3.33 -14.60
C PHE A 266 9.06 2.29 -13.67
N ASN A 267 7.73 2.16 -13.76
CA ASN A 267 6.94 1.16 -13.06
C ASN A 267 6.36 0.15 -14.05
N VAL A 268 6.35 -1.11 -13.68
CA VAL A 268 5.72 -2.20 -14.45
C VAL A 268 4.74 -2.91 -13.56
N ASN A 269 3.46 -2.90 -13.94
CA ASN A 269 2.40 -3.69 -13.32
C ASN A 269 1.99 -4.80 -14.28
N SER A 270 2.36 -6.04 -13.95
CA SER A 270 2.12 -7.24 -14.75
C SER A 270 1.45 -8.37 -13.96
N TYR A 271 0.58 -8.01 -13.01
CA TYR A 271 -0.20 -9.01 -12.28
C TYR A 271 -1.14 -9.78 -13.21
N PRO A 272 -1.22 -11.10 -13.07
CA PRO A 272 -2.06 -11.92 -13.95
C PRO A 272 -3.56 -11.72 -13.74
N ASP A 273 -3.99 -11.16 -12.62
CA ASP A 273 -5.38 -10.83 -12.28
C ASP A 273 -5.78 -9.40 -12.68
N GLU A 274 -4.88 -8.63 -13.33
CA GLU A 274 -5.19 -7.37 -13.98
C GLU A 274 -5.64 -7.58 -15.44
N SER A 275 -6.33 -6.60 -16.01
CA SER A 275 -6.87 -6.67 -17.38
C SER A 275 -5.79 -6.59 -18.47
N GLY A 276 -4.57 -6.24 -18.13
CA GLY A 276 -3.43 -6.12 -19.02
C GLY A 276 -2.20 -5.63 -18.28
N ILE A 277 -1.07 -5.58 -18.98
CA ILE A 277 0.20 -5.12 -18.41
C ILE A 277 0.34 -3.61 -18.63
N VAL A 278 0.64 -2.87 -17.56
CA VAL A 278 0.89 -1.43 -17.61
C VAL A 278 2.37 -1.15 -17.38
N THR A 279 3.00 -0.40 -18.29
CA THR A 279 4.36 0.13 -18.10
C THR A 279 4.31 1.64 -18.10
N THR A 280 4.68 2.28 -17.00
CA THR A 280 4.64 3.74 -16.81
C THR A 280 6.04 4.31 -16.74
N LEU A 281 6.33 5.32 -17.55
CA LEU A 281 7.62 5.98 -17.61
C LEU A 281 7.63 7.30 -16.82
N LEU A 282 8.59 7.41 -15.87
CA LEU A 282 8.82 8.60 -15.08
C LEU A 282 9.94 9.47 -15.69
N GLU A 283 11.12 8.86 -15.92
CA GLU A 283 12.31 9.54 -16.43
C GLU A 283 13.04 8.67 -17.44
N GLY A 284 13.59 9.28 -18.49
CA GLY A 284 14.39 8.62 -19.50
C GLY A 284 13.59 8.20 -20.73
N SER A 285 13.77 6.97 -21.20
CA SER A 285 13.11 6.42 -22.39
C SER A 285 12.92 4.91 -22.23
N VAL A 286 11.73 4.41 -22.57
CA VAL A 286 11.38 3.00 -22.49
C VAL A 286 10.87 2.53 -23.84
N ARG A 287 11.48 1.48 -24.39
CA ARG A 287 10.92 0.73 -25.50
C ARG A 287 10.17 -0.48 -24.94
N VAL A 288 8.89 -0.59 -25.26
CA VAL A 288 8.07 -1.74 -24.92
C VAL A 288 7.77 -2.52 -26.20
N THR A 289 8.02 -3.82 -26.18
CA THR A 289 7.74 -4.74 -27.28
C THR A 289 6.82 -5.85 -26.80
N SER A 290 5.69 -6.03 -27.43
CA SER A 290 4.75 -7.12 -27.18
C SER A 290 5.31 -8.44 -27.71
N SER A 291 5.37 -9.47 -26.87
CA SER A 291 5.72 -10.83 -27.29
C SER A 291 4.55 -11.55 -27.98
N LEU A 292 3.33 -11.01 -27.91
CA LEU A 292 2.12 -11.60 -28.50
C LEU A 292 2.05 -11.41 -30.02
N ASN A 293 2.46 -10.23 -30.51
CA ASN A 293 2.26 -9.82 -31.91
C ASN A 293 3.43 -9.01 -32.49
N GLY A 294 4.51 -8.77 -31.71
CA GLY A 294 5.68 -8.03 -32.16
C GLY A 294 5.50 -6.51 -32.23
N GLU A 295 4.35 -5.97 -31.81
CA GLU A 295 4.16 -4.52 -31.71
C GLU A 295 5.19 -3.90 -30.79
N SER A 296 5.76 -2.74 -31.19
CA SER A 296 6.80 -2.05 -30.39
C SER A 296 6.53 -0.55 -30.36
N ILE A 297 6.63 0.04 -29.18
CA ILE A 297 6.44 1.47 -28.95
C ILE A 297 7.57 2.06 -28.11
N LEU A 298 7.77 3.36 -28.24
CA LEU A 298 8.71 4.13 -27.44
C LEU A 298 7.94 5.11 -26.56
N LEU A 299 8.04 4.94 -25.24
CA LEU A 299 7.44 5.84 -24.27
C LEU A 299 8.33 7.06 -24.00
N ARG A 300 7.69 8.20 -23.74
CA ARG A 300 8.27 9.43 -23.23
C ARG A 300 7.87 9.63 -21.76
N PRO A 301 8.61 10.41 -20.96
CA PRO A 301 8.22 10.71 -19.59
C PRO A 301 6.77 11.22 -19.49
N GLY A 302 6.04 10.71 -18.49
CA GLY A 302 4.61 11.01 -18.31
C GLY A 302 3.67 10.16 -19.17
N GLN A 303 4.18 9.19 -19.94
CA GLN A 303 3.37 8.24 -20.70
C GLN A 303 3.37 6.86 -20.07
N GLN A 304 2.34 6.09 -20.36
CA GLN A 304 2.24 4.66 -20.06
C GLN A 304 1.81 3.88 -21.29
N SER A 305 2.23 2.62 -21.35
CA SER A 305 1.66 1.63 -22.25
C SER A 305 0.67 0.74 -21.51
N PHE A 306 -0.36 0.31 -22.20
CA PHE A 306 -1.25 -0.75 -21.77
C PHE A 306 -1.23 -1.86 -22.82
N LEU A 307 -0.91 -3.08 -22.39
CA LEU A 307 -0.89 -4.26 -23.23
C LEU A 307 -1.92 -5.28 -22.72
N ASP A 308 -2.93 -5.50 -23.51
CA ASP A 308 -3.83 -6.65 -23.41
C ASP A 308 -3.61 -7.55 -24.66
N LYS A 309 -4.30 -7.28 -25.76
CA LYS A 309 -4.09 -7.88 -27.10
C LYS A 309 -3.23 -7.00 -27.99
N HIS A 310 -3.38 -5.70 -27.84
CA HIS A 310 -2.66 -4.66 -28.55
C HIS A 310 -1.95 -3.73 -27.58
N LEU A 311 -0.86 -3.14 -28.07
CA LEU A 311 -0.06 -2.22 -27.30
C LEU A 311 -0.54 -0.77 -27.53
N VAL A 312 -1.09 -0.14 -26.51
CA VAL A 312 -1.67 1.21 -26.57
C VAL A 312 -0.89 2.15 -25.68
N VAL A 313 -0.66 3.41 -26.14
CA VAL A 313 -0.01 4.47 -25.37
C VAL A 313 -1.06 5.47 -24.89
N SER A 314 -0.94 5.92 -23.65
CA SER A 314 -1.71 7.02 -23.08
C SER A 314 -0.87 7.88 -22.15
N THR A 315 -1.37 9.06 -21.80
CA THR A 315 -0.81 9.86 -20.71
C THR A 315 -1.04 9.14 -19.38
N ALA A 316 -0.02 9.12 -18.53
CA ALA A 316 -0.08 8.50 -17.22
C ALA A 316 -0.30 9.54 -16.13
N ASP A 317 -1.10 9.21 -15.13
CA ASP A 317 -0.98 9.83 -13.81
C ASP A 317 0.16 9.15 -13.06
N VAL A 318 1.37 9.69 -13.25
CA VAL A 318 2.60 9.08 -12.72
C VAL A 318 2.56 8.99 -11.20
N GLU A 319 2.05 10.02 -10.53
CA GLU A 319 1.92 10.04 -9.08
C GLU A 319 1.07 8.86 -8.56
N GLN A 320 -0.09 8.65 -9.18
CA GLN A 320 -0.97 7.52 -8.83
C GLN A 320 -0.29 6.16 -9.06
N GLN A 321 0.46 6.02 -10.17
CA GLN A 321 1.08 4.74 -10.54
C GLN A 321 2.23 4.33 -9.61
N VAL A 322 2.92 5.29 -8.98
CA VAL A 322 4.08 5.01 -8.13
C VAL A 322 3.87 5.37 -6.65
N ALA A 323 2.68 5.85 -6.25
CA ALA A 323 2.36 6.25 -4.87
C ALA A 323 2.69 5.15 -3.85
N TRP A 324 2.54 3.89 -4.24
CA TRP A 324 2.84 2.74 -3.40
C TRP A 324 4.31 2.69 -2.94
N THR A 325 5.26 3.22 -3.73
CA THR A 325 6.69 3.29 -3.35
C THR A 325 6.94 4.32 -2.25
N ALA A 326 6.04 5.31 -2.11
CA ALA A 326 6.04 6.30 -1.03
C ALA A 326 5.20 5.86 0.19
N GLY A 327 4.54 4.69 0.12
CA GLY A 327 3.73 4.15 1.19
C GLY A 327 2.27 4.62 1.19
N ASP A 328 1.73 5.02 0.02
CA ASP A 328 0.37 5.50 -0.11
C ASP A 328 -0.43 4.69 -1.15
N PHE A 329 -1.73 4.62 -0.94
CA PHE A 329 -2.72 4.34 -1.96
C PHE A 329 -3.27 5.67 -2.48
N VAL A 330 -3.17 5.89 -3.77
CA VAL A 330 -3.79 7.05 -4.45
C VAL A 330 -4.80 6.51 -5.46
N PHE A 331 -6.04 6.89 -5.29
CA PHE A 331 -7.16 6.52 -6.16
C PHE A 331 -7.69 7.77 -6.84
N LYS A 332 -7.73 7.79 -8.16
CA LYS A 332 -8.28 8.90 -8.97
C LYS A 332 -9.27 8.32 -9.98
N SER A 333 -10.56 8.47 -9.71
CA SER A 333 -11.66 7.86 -10.46
C SER A 333 -11.44 6.36 -10.71
N GLU A 334 -10.88 5.67 -9.73
CA GLU A 334 -10.47 4.28 -9.84
C GLU A 334 -11.64 3.32 -9.57
N PRO A 335 -11.87 2.30 -10.42
CA PRO A 335 -12.92 1.30 -10.20
C PRO A 335 -12.71 0.53 -8.90
N LEU A 336 -13.80 0.25 -8.16
CA LEU A 336 -13.74 -0.47 -6.89
C LEU A 336 -13.06 -1.84 -7.03
N THR A 337 -13.26 -2.57 -8.13
CA THR A 337 -12.54 -3.83 -8.39
C THR A 337 -11.04 -3.66 -8.41
N SER A 338 -10.51 -2.56 -8.97
CA SER A 338 -9.08 -2.27 -8.98
C SER A 338 -8.57 -1.94 -7.59
N ILE A 339 -9.29 -1.08 -6.86
CA ILE A 339 -8.99 -0.74 -5.45
C ILE A 339 -8.92 -2.01 -4.60
N LEU A 340 -9.93 -2.87 -4.72
CA LEU A 340 -10.04 -4.09 -3.92
C LEU A 340 -8.93 -5.09 -4.24
N ARG A 341 -8.45 -5.20 -5.50
CA ARG A 341 -7.27 -6.03 -5.82
C ARG A 341 -6.01 -5.51 -5.14
N LYS A 342 -5.75 -4.19 -5.18
CA LYS A 342 -4.63 -3.57 -4.45
C LYS A 342 -4.71 -3.84 -2.95
N VAL A 343 -5.92 -3.70 -2.38
CA VAL A 343 -6.21 -3.98 -0.97
C VAL A 343 -5.98 -5.45 -0.63
N SER A 344 -6.49 -6.37 -1.45
CA SER A 344 -6.31 -7.81 -1.28
C SER A 344 -4.85 -8.21 -1.22
N ARG A 345 -4.01 -7.64 -2.11
CA ARG A 345 -2.57 -7.93 -2.13
C ARG A 345 -1.85 -7.35 -0.91
N TRP A 346 -2.20 -6.14 -0.47
CA TRP A 346 -1.51 -5.47 0.63
C TRP A 346 -1.91 -5.94 2.03
N TYR A 347 -3.19 -6.21 2.24
CA TYR A 347 -3.70 -6.67 3.54
C TYR A 347 -3.84 -8.20 3.64
N ASP A 348 -3.51 -8.93 2.57
CA ASP A 348 -3.70 -10.37 2.46
C ASP A 348 -5.12 -10.79 2.83
N VAL A 349 -6.11 -10.22 2.16
CA VAL A 349 -7.53 -10.52 2.33
C VAL A 349 -8.15 -10.99 1.03
N ASP A 350 -9.18 -11.85 1.13
CA ASP A 350 -10.00 -12.24 -0.02
C ASP A 350 -11.09 -11.21 -0.30
N ILE A 351 -11.55 -11.15 -1.54
CA ILE A 351 -12.57 -10.19 -1.99
C ILE A 351 -13.76 -10.93 -2.59
N VAL A 352 -14.96 -10.53 -2.16
CA VAL A 352 -16.23 -10.87 -2.81
C VAL A 352 -16.93 -9.58 -3.16
N CYS A 353 -16.97 -9.26 -4.46
CA CYS A 353 -17.55 -8.01 -4.97
C CYS A 353 -18.46 -8.32 -6.17
N PRO A 354 -19.75 -7.97 -6.10
CA PRO A 354 -20.66 -8.08 -7.25
C PRO A 354 -20.15 -7.23 -8.43
N PRO A 355 -20.26 -7.72 -9.68
CA PRO A 355 -19.70 -7.04 -10.85
C PRO A 355 -20.22 -5.61 -11.06
N HIS A 356 -21.48 -5.33 -10.69
CA HIS A 356 -22.06 -4.00 -10.85
C HIS A 356 -21.46 -2.99 -9.85
N LEU A 357 -21.18 -3.39 -8.61
CA LEU A 357 -20.52 -2.54 -7.62
C LEU A 357 -19.05 -2.32 -7.95
N GLY A 358 -18.40 -3.33 -8.53
CA GLY A 358 -17.00 -3.25 -8.92
C GLY A 358 -16.67 -2.15 -9.93
N LYS A 359 -17.67 -1.67 -10.69
CA LYS A 359 -17.52 -0.57 -11.67
C LYS A 359 -17.63 0.82 -11.05
N LEU A 360 -18.10 0.94 -9.81
CA LEU A 360 -18.17 2.21 -9.10
C LEU A 360 -16.78 2.81 -8.94
N LYS A 361 -16.67 4.11 -9.18
CA LYS A 361 -15.39 4.83 -9.14
C LYS A 361 -15.27 5.63 -7.86
N PHE A 362 -14.05 5.62 -7.32
CA PHE A 362 -13.71 6.29 -6.07
C PHE A 362 -12.44 7.12 -6.23
N ASP A 363 -12.37 8.19 -5.44
CA ASP A 363 -11.22 9.07 -5.31
C ASP A 363 -10.80 9.11 -3.84
N GLY A 364 -9.50 9.09 -3.57
CA GLY A 364 -9.00 9.17 -2.21
C GLY A 364 -7.50 8.89 -2.11
N ILE A 365 -6.91 9.32 -0.99
CA ILE A 365 -5.53 9.03 -0.61
C ILE A 365 -5.57 8.41 0.77
N VAL A 366 -4.99 7.22 0.91
CA VAL A 366 -4.90 6.51 2.20
C VAL A 366 -3.49 5.97 2.36
N SER A 367 -2.86 6.25 3.49
CA SER A 367 -1.53 5.66 3.76
C SER A 367 -1.64 4.14 3.91
N ARG A 368 -0.70 3.43 3.33
CA ARG A 368 -0.61 1.96 3.41
C ARG A 368 -0.33 1.45 4.82
N SER A 369 0.14 2.31 5.72
CA SER A 369 0.32 2.00 7.14
C SER A 369 -0.99 2.02 7.95
N GLN A 370 -2.08 2.58 7.40
CA GLN A 370 -3.37 2.62 8.06
C GLN A 370 -4.01 1.23 8.11
N PRO A 371 -4.85 0.95 9.11
CA PRO A 371 -5.63 -0.30 9.16
C PRO A 371 -6.59 -0.38 7.97
N LEU A 372 -6.95 -1.59 7.58
CA LEU A 372 -7.87 -1.87 6.46
C LEU A 372 -9.18 -1.08 6.55
N THR A 373 -9.67 -0.84 7.77
CA THR A 373 -10.90 -0.06 8.03
C THR A 373 -10.84 1.34 7.42
N ALA A 374 -9.68 1.99 7.36
CA ALA A 374 -9.56 3.31 6.76
C ALA A 374 -9.95 3.33 5.26
N ILE A 375 -9.65 2.26 4.53
CA ILE A 375 -10.07 2.12 3.12
C ILE A 375 -11.55 1.75 3.04
N MET A 376 -12.04 0.89 3.94
CA MET A 376 -13.46 0.53 4.00
C MET A 376 -14.30 1.78 4.27
N ASP A 377 -13.92 2.58 5.27
CA ASP A 377 -14.60 3.84 5.62
C ASP A 377 -14.59 4.84 4.45
N MET A 378 -13.47 4.96 3.73
CA MET A 378 -13.38 5.82 2.54
C MET A 378 -14.41 5.42 1.47
N VAL A 379 -14.65 4.14 1.27
CA VAL A 379 -15.65 3.65 0.31
C VAL A 379 -17.07 3.88 0.85
N GLU A 380 -17.32 3.51 2.12
CA GLU A 380 -18.65 3.56 2.74
C GLU A 380 -19.19 4.98 2.94
N ILE A 381 -18.33 5.97 3.24
CA ILE A 381 -18.74 7.37 3.43
C ILE A 381 -19.40 7.96 2.18
N THR A 382 -19.13 7.39 1.02
CA THR A 382 -19.78 7.82 -0.24
C THR A 382 -21.23 7.35 -0.36
N GLY A 383 -21.65 6.39 0.46
CA GLY A 383 -22.98 5.76 0.42
C GLY A 383 -23.24 4.89 -0.81
N LYS A 384 -22.21 4.63 -1.65
CA LYS A 384 -22.35 3.87 -2.91
C LYS A 384 -22.22 2.36 -2.71
N ALA A 385 -21.55 1.91 -1.68
CA ALA A 385 -21.34 0.50 -1.36
C ALA A 385 -21.04 0.35 0.14
N LYS A 386 -21.35 -0.84 0.69
CA LYS A 386 -21.00 -1.24 2.06
C LYS A 386 -19.98 -2.36 2.02
N LEU A 387 -19.01 -2.35 2.92
CA LEU A 387 -17.97 -3.34 3.02
C LEU A 387 -18.00 -4.03 4.39
N LYS A 388 -18.12 -5.35 4.39
CA LYS A 388 -18.07 -6.13 5.63
C LYS A 388 -16.84 -7.03 5.62
N LEU A 389 -16.01 -6.92 6.65
CA LEU A 389 -14.89 -7.83 6.87
C LEU A 389 -15.38 -9.02 7.72
N ILE A 390 -15.29 -10.23 7.17
CA ILE A 390 -15.58 -11.48 7.87
C ILE A 390 -14.31 -12.32 7.82
N GLU A 391 -13.67 -12.55 8.97
CA GLU A 391 -12.35 -13.18 9.07
C GLU A 391 -11.32 -12.40 8.22
N ARG A 392 -10.86 -12.96 7.11
CA ARG A 392 -9.93 -12.32 6.16
C ARG A 392 -10.60 -12.10 4.79
N ARG A 393 -11.91 -11.91 4.74
CA ARG A 393 -12.66 -11.71 3.50
C ARG A 393 -13.49 -10.45 3.56
N ILE A 394 -13.32 -9.57 2.57
CA ILE A 394 -14.16 -8.38 2.36
C ILE A 394 -15.33 -8.77 1.46
N ILE A 395 -16.54 -8.56 1.96
CA ILE A 395 -17.79 -8.74 1.22
C ILE A 395 -18.35 -7.36 0.93
N VAL A 396 -18.58 -7.07 -0.35
CA VAL A 396 -19.17 -5.81 -0.81
C VAL A 396 -20.65 -6.01 -1.09
N THR A 397 -21.47 -5.10 -0.58
CA THR A 397 -22.94 -5.09 -0.77
C THR A 397 -23.43 -3.69 -1.10
N ASP A 398 -24.71 -3.59 -1.54
CA ASP A 398 -25.39 -2.31 -1.76
C ASP A 398 -25.65 -1.55 -0.46
#